data_5b3582d7aadd959f0818b9ab0284b62a
#
_entry.id   5b3582d7aadd959f0818b9ab0284b62a
#
_cell.length_a   1.000
_cell.length_b   1.000
_cell.length_c   1.000
_cell.angle_alpha   90.00
_cell.angle_beta   90.00
_cell.angle_gamma   90.00
#
_symmetry.space_group_name_H-M   'P 1'
#
loop_
_entity.id
_entity.type
_entity.pdbx_description
1 polymer ?
#
loop_
_entity_poly.entity_id
_entity_poly.type
_entity_poly.pdbx_seq_one_letter_code
_entity_poly.pdbx_strand_id
1 'polypeptide(L)'
;SLIAFLDSPVSILGALMIEQEAYAQVCELLKPESFYDHRHQLIYRAIQTLNVEQRPVDIITVNEQLDHDGVKEEAGGDPYILQLSANVASSAHIVYHAKIVAQKYLARQLITLSSFMQTMAFDSTVDVADLMQEVEGRMFEISQNNLKKEYTQINPVIGRVYELLQKAAARTDGLSGLSTGFDKLDRMTSGWQNSDLIIIAARPAMGKTAFIISMMK
;
A
#
# COMPACT_ATOMS: atom_id res chain seq x y z
N SER A 1 20.25 -7.89 -12.22
CA SER A 1 21.44 -7.28 -12.78
C SER A 1 21.40 -5.77 -12.60
N LEU A 2 22.57 -5.13 -12.44
CA LEU A 2 22.68 -3.68 -12.21
C LEU A 2 22.10 -2.88 -13.39
N ILE A 3 22.20 -3.40 -14.60
CA ILE A 3 21.70 -2.78 -15.83
C ILE A 3 20.17 -2.68 -15.82
N ALA A 4 19.47 -3.75 -15.47
CA ALA A 4 18.01 -3.73 -15.37
C ALA A 4 17.50 -2.74 -14.30
N PHE A 5 18.33 -2.41 -13.32
CA PHE A 5 18.01 -1.44 -12.28
C PHE A 5 18.08 0.02 -12.76
N LEU A 6 19.07 0.35 -13.61
CA LEU A 6 19.24 1.70 -14.13
C LEU A 6 18.24 2.02 -15.24
N ASP A 7 17.85 1.02 -16.02
CA ASP A 7 16.97 1.20 -17.17
C ASP A 7 15.46 1.17 -16.82
N SER A 8 15.08 0.56 -15.68
CA SER A 8 13.67 0.42 -15.31
C SER A 8 12.92 1.76 -15.15
N PRO A 9 13.45 2.81 -14.46
CA PRO A 9 12.77 4.10 -14.36
C PRO A 9 12.62 4.81 -15.70
N VAL A 10 13.67 4.78 -16.53
CA VAL A 10 13.70 5.36 -17.88
C VAL A 10 12.66 4.69 -18.78
N SER A 11 12.62 3.35 -18.77
CA SER A 11 11.67 2.56 -19.55
C SER A 11 10.21 2.84 -19.11
N ILE A 12 9.95 3.01 -17.81
CA ILE A 12 8.62 3.33 -17.31
C ILE A 12 8.19 4.71 -17.80
N LEU A 13 8.99 5.75 -17.57
CA LEU A 13 8.63 7.12 -17.92
C LEU A 13 8.44 7.27 -19.44
N GLY A 14 9.31 6.66 -20.22
CA GLY A 14 9.17 6.64 -21.66
C GLY A 14 7.91 5.91 -22.13
N ALA A 15 7.59 4.75 -21.56
CA ALA A 15 6.37 4.01 -21.89
C ALA A 15 5.10 4.80 -21.55
N LEU A 16 5.09 5.52 -20.43
CA LEU A 16 3.97 6.37 -20.02
C LEU A 16 3.69 7.52 -21.00
N MET A 17 4.72 8.02 -21.69
CA MET A 17 4.57 9.08 -22.71
C MET A 17 4.19 8.56 -24.10
N ILE A 18 4.24 7.25 -24.33
CA ILE A 18 3.92 6.64 -25.61
C ILE A 18 2.56 5.95 -25.58
N GLU A 19 2.21 5.30 -24.48
CA GLU A 19 1.03 4.44 -24.36
C GLU A 19 0.06 4.99 -23.31
N GLN A 20 -1.11 5.41 -23.75
CA GLN A 20 -2.13 6.06 -22.90
C GLN A 20 -2.65 5.16 -21.77
N GLU A 21 -2.72 3.84 -21.99
CA GLU A 21 -3.21 2.89 -20.98
C GLU A 21 -2.14 2.47 -19.98
N ALA A 22 -0.87 2.80 -20.22
CA ALA A 22 0.23 2.38 -19.39
C ALA A 22 0.16 2.97 -17.96
N TYR A 23 -0.32 4.19 -17.83
CA TYR A 23 -0.47 4.85 -16.52
C TYR A 23 -1.42 4.10 -15.59
N ALA A 24 -2.58 3.66 -16.09
CA ALA A 24 -3.56 2.92 -15.30
C ALA A 24 -2.99 1.62 -14.70
N GLN A 25 -2.01 1.01 -15.38
CA GLN A 25 -1.37 -0.23 -14.92
C GLN A 25 -0.37 -0.01 -13.77
N VAL A 26 0.17 1.19 -13.62
CA VAL A 26 1.25 1.46 -12.67
C VAL A 26 0.95 2.54 -11.64
N CYS A 27 -0.13 3.31 -11.80
CA CYS A 27 -0.48 4.43 -10.91
C CYS A 27 -0.69 4.01 -9.45
N GLU A 28 -1.13 2.77 -9.22
CA GLU A 28 -1.27 2.23 -7.87
C GLU A 28 0.05 1.70 -7.29
N LEU A 29 1.03 1.37 -8.15
CA LEU A 29 2.33 0.84 -7.74
C LEU A 29 3.36 1.92 -7.48
N LEU A 30 3.25 3.05 -8.17
CA LEU A 30 4.27 4.10 -8.18
C LEU A 30 3.71 5.43 -7.68
N LYS A 31 4.59 6.16 -7.00
CA LYS A 31 4.42 7.57 -6.61
C LYS A 31 5.63 8.34 -7.13
N PRO A 32 5.60 9.67 -7.23
CA PRO A 32 6.80 10.46 -7.59
C PRO A 32 8.02 10.08 -6.73
N GLU A 33 7.84 9.91 -5.43
CA GLU A 33 8.88 9.56 -4.46
C GLU A 33 9.43 8.14 -4.66
N SER A 34 8.77 7.30 -5.45
CA SER A 34 9.26 5.97 -5.81
C SER A 34 10.54 6.03 -6.65
N PHE A 35 10.74 7.12 -7.37
CA PHE A 35 11.92 7.34 -8.18
C PHE A 35 13.07 7.90 -7.34
N TYR A 36 14.31 7.45 -7.61
CA TYR A 36 15.48 7.93 -6.90
C TYR A 36 15.98 9.27 -7.48
N ASP A 37 15.99 9.39 -8.81
CA ASP A 37 16.39 10.60 -9.51
C ASP A 37 15.28 11.66 -9.41
N HIS A 38 15.64 12.85 -8.93
CA HIS A 38 14.70 13.95 -8.77
C HIS A 38 14.05 14.36 -10.10
N ARG A 39 14.77 14.29 -11.20
CA ARG A 39 14.23 14.52 -12.55
C ARG A 39 13.07 13.60 -12.88
N HIS A 40 13.23 12.32 -12.54
CA HIS A 40 12.17 11.32 -12.74
C HIS A 40 10.95 11.58 -11.85
N GLN A 41 11.15 12.10 -10.63
CA GLN A 41 10.05 12.47 -9.75
C GLN A 41 9.24 13.62 -10.35
N LEU A 42 9.91 14.66 -10.89
CA LEU A 42 9.26 15.78 -11.53
C LEU A 42 8.47 15.36 -12.76
N ILE A 43 9.08 14.55 -13.63
CA ILE A 43 8.43 14.03 -14.85
C ILE A 43 7.21 13.17 -14.50
N TYR A 44 7.34 12.25 -13.51
CA TYR A 44 6.21 11.42 -13.11
C TYR A 44 5.08 12.26 -12.49
N ARG A 45 5.41 13.31 -11.75
CA ARG A 45 4.42 14.25 -11.19
C ARG A 45 3.67 15.00 -12.30
N ALA A 46 4.36 15.47 -13.33
CA ALA A 46 3.72 16.08 -14.49
C ALA A 46 2.78 15.11 -15.20
N ILE A 47 3.21 13.86 -15.42
CA ILE A 47 2.36 12.78 -15.98
C ILE A 47 1.12 12.54 -15.10
N GLN A 48 1.28 12.51 -13.79
CA GLN A 48 0.19 12.33 -12.83
C GLN A 48 -0.82 13.48 -12.92
N THR A 49 -0.36 14.72 -12.98
CA THR A 49 -1.21 15.92 -13.13
C THR A 49 -2.02 15.87 -14.42
N LEU A 50 -1.37 15.59 -15.54
CA LEU A 50 -2.03 15.46 -16.84
C LEU A 50 -3.11 14.37 -16.82
N ASN A 51 -2.84 13.24 -16.18
CA ASN A 51 -3.80 12.15 -16.09
C ASN A 51 -5.01 12.50 -15.22
N VAL A 52 -4.80 13.19 -14.09
CA VAL A 52 -5.89 13.69 -13.23
C VAL A 52 -6.76 14.70 -13.96
N GLU A 53 -6.16 15.57 -14.78
CA GLU A 53 -6.85 16.55 -15.61
C GLU A 53 -7.49 15.95 -16.88
N GLN A 54 -7.35 14.63 -17.09
CA GLN A 54 -7.82 13.93 -18.29
C GLN A 54 -7.24 14.50 -19.61
N ARG A 55 -6.03 15.06 -19.54
CA ARG A 55 -5.28 15.53 -20.70
C ARG A 55 -4.44 14.38 -21.29
N PRO A 56 -4.19 14.39 -22.59
CA PRO A 56 -3.29 13.42 -23.21
C PRO A 56 -1.90 13.45 -22.54
N VAL A 57 -1.31 12.27 -22.38
CA VAL A 57 0.06 12.15 -21.84
C VAL A 57 0.97 11.77 -23.00
N ASP A 58 1.74 12.74 -23.48
CA ASP A 58 2.76 12.57 -24.51
C ASP A 58 3.95 13.51 -24.24
N ILE A 59 4.96 13.44 -25.09
CA ILE A 59 6.20 14.22 -24.95
C ILE A 59 5.90 15.72 -24.92
N ILE A 60 4.95 16.20 -25.75
CA ILE A 60 4.63 17.61 -25.90
C ILE A 60 3.92 18.11 -24.64
N THR A 61 2.88 17.42 -24.23
CA THR A 61 2.07 17.81 -23.07
C THR A 61 2.84 17.70 -21.76
N VAL A 62 3.74 16.71 -21.62
CA VAL A 62 4.63 16.61 -20.46
C VAL A 62 5.62 17.78 -20.41
N ASN A 63 6.21 18.16 -21.54
CA ASN A 63 7.09 19.33 -21.63
C ASN A 63 6.35 20.63 -21.30
N GLU A 64 5.14 20.81 -21.82
CA GLU A 64 4.31 21.98 -21.50
C GLU A 64 3.96 22.04 -20.01
N GLN A 65 3.64 20.89 -19.40
CA GLN A 65 3.33 20.82 -17.97
C GLN A 65 4.54 21.17 -17.11
N LEU A 66 5.73 20.64 -17.45
CA LEU A 66 6.97 20.96 -16.75
C LEU A 66 7.37 22.43 -16.88
N ASP A 67 7.09 23.05 -18.05
CA ASP A 67 7.32 24.48 -18.30
C ASP A 67 6.36 25.34 -17.48
N HIS A 68 5.06 24.96 -17.47
CA HIS A 68 4.03 25.60 -16.66
C HIS A 68 4.36 25.55 -15.15
N ASP A 69 4.89 24.44 -14.69
CA ASP A 69 5.29 24.24 -13.30
C ASP A 69 6.63 24.91 -12.96
N GLY A 70 7.33 25.45 -13.97
CA GLY A 70 8.62 26.14 -13.81
C GLY A 70 9.80 25.23 -13.47
N VAL A 71 9.67 23.91 -13.68
CA VAL A 71 10.68 22.88 -13.32
C VAL A 71 11.29 22.16 -14.52
N LYS A 72 11.07 22.66 -15.72
CA LYS A 72 11.50 22.02 -16.98
C LYS A 72 13.02 21.80 -17.03
N GLU A 73 13.81 22.81 -16.71
CA GLU A 73 15.28 22.70 -16.71
C GLU A 73 15.76 21.72 -15.63
N GLU A 74 15.11 21.73 -14.47
CA GLU A 74 15.43 20.83 -13.37
C GLU A 74 15.08 19.35 -13.72
N ALA A 75 14.05 19.15 -14.54
CA ALA A 75 13.68 17.85 -15.09
C ALA A 75 14.64 17.34 -16.19
N GLY A 76 15.59 18.15 -16.63
CA GLY A 76 16.59 17.83 -17.65
C GLY A 76 16.32 18.42 -19.04
N GLY A 77 15.26 19.24 -19.19
CA GLY A 77 14.90 19.93 -20.41
C GLY A 77 14.40 19.02 -21.54
N ASP A 78 14.10 19.64 -22.69
CA ASP A 78 13.60 18.92 -23.88
C ASP A 78 14.45 17.73 -24.34
N PRO A 79 15.81 17.83 -24.35
CA PRO A 79 16.65 16.73 -24.82
C PRO A 79 16.50 15.47 -23.97
N TYR A 80 16.33 15.66 -22.63
CA TYR A 80 16.21 14.52 -21.73
C TYR A 80 14.85 13.84 -21.86
N ILE A 81 13.76 14.60 -21.97
CA ILE A 81 12.41 14.07 -22.18
C ILE A 81 12.34 13.29 -23.51
N LEU A 82 12.96 13.83 -24.57
CA LEU A 82 13.04 13.15 -25.85
C LEU A 82 13.85 11.85 -25.77
N GLN A 83 14.95 11.86 -25.03
CA GLN A 83 15.77 10.66 -24.80
C GLN A 83 14.99 9.57 -24.05
N LEU A 84 14.19 9.94 -23.04
CA LEU A 84 13.36 8.98 -22.30
C LEU A 84 12.38 8.25 -23.22
N SER A 85 11.73 8.95 -24.14
CA SER A 85 10.79 8.36 -25.09
C SER A 85 11.48 7.50 -26.16
N ALA A 86 12.69 7.85 -26.56
CA ALA A 86 13.46 7.09 -27.57
C ALA A 86 13.98 5.74 -27.04
N ASN A 87 14.14 5.60 -25.73
CA ASN A 87 14.69 4.40 -25.10
C ASN A 87 13.64 3.33 -24.73
N VAL A 88 12.40 3.48 -25.18
CA VAL A 88 11.34 2.50 -24.90
C VAL A 88 11.41 1.34 -25.89
N ALA A 89 11.86 0.19 -25.39
CA ALA A 89 11.88 -1.03 -26.19
C ALA A 89 10.50 -1.71 -26.29
N SER A 90 9.66 -1.64 -25.26
CA SER A 90 8.29 -2.18 -25.20
C SER A 90 7.63 -1.82 -23.87
N SER A 91 6.35 -1.47 -23.89
CA SER A 91 5.50 -1.32 -22.71
C SER A 91 5.04 -2.66 -22.11
N ALA A 92 5.25 -3.78 -22.82
CA ALA A 92 4.75 -5.10 -22.46
C ALA A 92 5.17 -5.57 -21.04
N HIS A 93 6.20 -4.98 -20.46
CA HIS A 93 6.72 -5.34 -19.13
C HIS A 93 6.67 -4.19 -18.13
N ILE A 94 5.89 -3.14 -18.39
CA ILE A 94 5.86 -1.93 -17.55
C ILE A 94 5.51 -2.25 -16.09
N VAL A 95 4.56 -3.14 -15.84
CA VAL A 95 4.17 -3.58 -14.49
C VAL A 95 5.32 -4.27 -13.77
N TYR A 96 6.13 -5.07 -14.49
CA TYR A 96 7.30 -5.72 -13.92
C TYR A 96 8.35 -4.69 -13.51
N HIS A 97 8.65 -3.72 -14.38
CA HIS A 97 9.57 -2.63 -14.09
C HIS A 97 9.07 -1.76 -12.93
N ALA A 98 7.77 -1.46 -12.88
CA ALA A 98 7.14 -0.71 -11.80
C ALA A 98 7.30 -1.42 -10.44
N LYS A 99 7.12 -2.75 -10.40
CA LYS A 99 7.35 -3.55 -9.18
C LYS A 99 8.79 -3.48 -8.70
N ILE A 100 9.79 -3.50 -9.63
CA ILE A 100 11.19 -3.34 -9.27
C ILE A 100 11.43 -1.97 -8.62
N VAL A 101 10.91 -0.89 -9.22
CA VAL A 101 11.07 0.48 -8.68
C VAL A 101 10.40 0.59 -7.31
N ALA A 102 9.18 0.09 -7.16
CA ALA A 102 8.45 0.09 -5.89
C ALA A 102 9.19 -0.71 -4.80
N GLN A 103 9.74 -1.88 -5.12
CA GLN A 103 10.53 -2.68 -4.18
C GLN A 103 11.80 -1.94 -3.73
N LYS A 104 12.46 -1.24 -4.64
CA LYS A 104 13.66 -0.45 -4.31
C LYS A 104 13.31 0.80 -3.49
N TYR A 105 12.17 1.41 -3.74
CA TYR A 105 11.66 2.48 -2.91
C TYR A 105 11.41 2.02 -1.48
N LEU A 106 10.71 0.89 -1.30
CA LEU A 106 10.51 0.28 0.01
C LEU A 106 11.84 0.02 0.74
N ALA A 107 12.82 -0.54 0.04
CA ALA A 107 14.15 -0.76 0.63
C ALA A 107 14.81 0.55 1.08
N ARG A 108 14.69 1.63 0.31
CA ARG A 108 15.19 2.96 0.72
C ARG A 108 14.48 3.49 1.97
N GLN A 109 13.15 3.35 2.04
CA GLN A 109 12.39 3.76 3.23
C GLN A 109 12.86 3.00 4.49
N LEU A 110 13.10 1.70 4.38
CA LEU A 110 13.62 0.89 5.49
C LEU A 110 15.04 1.31 5.90
N ILE A 111 15.91 1.64 4.92
CA ILE A 111 17.25 2.14 5.21
C ILE A 111 17.16 3.49 5.94
N THR A 112 16.30 4.40 5.49
CA THR A 112 16.11 5.71 6.13
C THR A 112 15.58 5.55 7.56
N LEU A 113 14.61 4.65 7.76
CA LEU A 113 14.10 4.35 9.10
C LEU A 113 15.19 3.76 10.00
N SER A 114 16.01 2.85 9.49
CA SER A 114 17.13 2.26 10.24
C SER A 114 18.14 3.33 10.66
N SER A 115 18.50 4.25 9.75
CA SER A 115 19.41 5.36 10.06
C SER A 115 18.82 6.30 11.10
N PHE A 116 17.52 6.60 11.01
CA PHE A 116 16.80 7.38 12.01
C PHE A 116 16.86 6.69 13.39
N MET A 117 16.50 5.41 13.45
CA MET A 117 16.55 4.63 14.70
C MET A 117 17.94 4.66 15.33
N GLN A 118 18.98 4.45 14.52
CA GLN A 118 20.35 4.47 14.99
C GLN A 118 20.72 5.84 15.54
N THR A 119 20.42 6.93 14.84
CA THR A 119 20.74 8.29 15.26
C THR A 119 20.05 8.64 16.58
N MET A 120 18.76 8.37 16.68
CA MET A 120 17.98 8.72 17.88
C MET A 120 18.33 7.84 19.09
N ALA A 121 18.74 6.58 18.88
CA ALA A 121 19.16 5.70 19.97
C ALA A 121 20.50 6.13 20.61
N PHE A 122 21.35 6.86 19.88
CA PHE A 122 22.57 7.45 20.44
C PHE A 122 22.34 8.80 21.11
N ASP A 123 21.19 9.42 20.93
CA ASP A 123 20.86 10.69 21.57
C ASP A 123 20.35 10.44 22.99
N SER A 124 21.18 10.81 23.99
CA SER A 124 20.85 10.66 25.40
C SER A 124 19.68 11.52 25.89
N THR A 125 19.20 12.45 25.08
CA THR A 125 18.07 13.33 25.40
C THR A 125 16.71 12.74 25.03
N VAL A 126 16.71 11.67 24.22
CA VAL A 126 15.50 11.00 23.72
C VAL A 126 15.09 9.89 24.69
N ASP A 127 13.82 9.89 25.10
CA ASP A 127 13.26 8.78 25.87
C ASP A 127 13.09 7.55 24.97
N VAL A 128 13.52 6.39 25.46
CA VAL A 128 13.48 5.14 24.70
C VAL A 128 12.05 4.69 24.41
N ALA A 129 11.09 4.97 25.30
CA ALA A 129 9.69 4.62 25.10
C ALA A 129 9.07 5.47 23.98
N ASP A 130 9.38 6.77 23.96
CA ASP A 130 8.94 7.69 22.88
C ASP A 130 9.54 7.28 21.53
N LEU A 131 10.83 6.92 21.52
CA LEU A 131 11.48 6.43 20.29
C LEU A 131 10.82 5.16 19.77
N MET A 132 10.50 4.21 20.63
CA MET A 132 9.80 2.97 20.23
C MET A 132 8.46 3.29 19.59
N GLN A 133 7.66 4.17 20.20
CA GLN A 133 6.36 4.55 19.67
C GLN A 133 6.49 5.23 18.29
N GLU A 134 7.47 6.10 18.12
CA GLU A 134 7.70 6.76 16.83
C GLU A 134 8.13 5.77 15.74
N VAL A 135 9.02 4.83 16.07
CA VAL A 135 9.46 3.78 15.15
C VAL A 135 8.30 2.89 14.72
N GLU A 136 7.46 2.46 15.68
CA GLU A 136 6.26 1.67 15.37
C GLU A 136 5.30 2.43 14.44
N GLY A 137 5.08 3.72 14.68
CA GLY A 137 4.27 4.59 13.81
C GLY A 137 4.81 4.65 12.38
N ARG A 138 6.10 4.94 12.22
CA ARG A 138 6.75 5.02 10.88
C ARG A 138 6.75 3.66 10.17
N MET A 139 6.99 2.57 10.90
CA MET A 139 6.94 1.22 10.33
C MET A 139 5.52 0.87 9.86
N PHE A 140 4.51 1.26 10.64
CA PHE A 140 3.11 1.08 10.27
C PHE A 140 2.77 1.86 9.00
N GLU A 141 3.19 3.11 8.86
CA GLU A 141 3.00 3.90 7.63
C GLU A 141 3.64 3.25 6.41
N ILE A 142 4.90 2.77 6.54
CA ILE A 142 5.59 2.05 5.48
C ILE A 142 4.79 0.79 5.10
N SER A 143 4.33 0.03 6.08
CA SER A 143 3.55 -1.19 5.87
C SER A 143 2.21 -0.89 5.19
N GLN A 144 1.43 0.07 5.69
CA GLN A 144 0.14 0.46 5.13
C GLN A 144 0.24 0.93 3.67
N ASN A 145 1.26 1.72 3.36
CA ASN A 145 1.49 2.20 2.00
C ASN A 145 1.81 1.06 1.01
N ASN A 146 2.32 -0.07 1.51
CA ASN A 146 2.66 -1.23 0.70
C ASN A 146 1.53 -2.28 0.68
N LEU A 147 0.76 -2.44 1.79
CA LEU A 147 -0.35 -3.40 1.88
C LEU A 147 -1.54 -3.06 0.99
N LYS A 148 -1.72 -1.79 0.61
CA LYS A 148 -2.80 -1.38 -0.32
C LYS A 148 -2.66 -1.98 -1.73
N LYS A 149 -1.61 -2.74 -2.02
CA LYS A 149 -1.23 -3.17 -3.38
C LYS A 149 -1.22 -4.68 -3.61
N GLU A 150 -1.54 -5.48 -2.62
CA GLU A 150 -1.79 -6.91 -2.87
C GLU A 150 -3.25 -7.12 -3.24
N TYR A 151 -3.55 -7.02 -4.54
CA TYR A 151 -4.71 -7.74 -5.06
C TYR A 151 -4.47 -9.22 -4.80
N THR A 152 -5.07 -9.74 -3.75
CA THR A 152 -5.08 -11.18 -3.52
C THR A 152 -5.84 -11.79 -4.69
N GLN A 153 -5.17 -12.62 -5.49
CA GLN A 153 -5.87 -13.36 -6.54
C GLN A 153 -7.09 -14.02 -5.91
N ILE A 154 -8.23 -13.89 -6.56
CA ILE A 154 -9.52 -14.37 -6.02
C ILE A 154 -9.50 -15.88 -5.75
N ASN A 155 -8.69 -16.64 -6.49
CA ASN A 155 -8.59 -18.10 -6.36
C ASN A 155 -8.18 -18.59 -4.95
N PRO A 156 -7.14 -18.05 -4.27
CA PRO A 156 -6.84 -18.43 -2.88
C PRO A 156 -7.95 -18.01 -1.90
N VAL A 157 -8.65 -16.90 -2.19
CA VAL A 157 -9.78 -16.44 -1.34
C VAL A 157 -10.95 -17.37 -1.49
N ILE A 158 -11.30 -17.79 -2.71
CA ILE A 158 -12.37 -18.77 -2.98
C ILE A 158 -12.05 -20.09 -2.28
N GLY A 159 -10.80 -20.57 -2.33
CA GLY A 159 -10.40 -21.79 -1.63
C GLY A 159 -10.63 -21.71 -0.12
N ARG A 160 -10.25 -20.60 0.51
CA ARG A 160 -10.49 -20.36 1.96
C ARG A 160 -11.98 -20.27 2.29
N VAL A 161 -12.76 -19.59 1.48
CA VAL A 161 -14.22 -19.48 1.67
C VAL A 161 -14.85 -20.86 1.55
N TYR A 162 -14.45 -21.68 0.58
CA TYR A 162 -14.94 -23.04 0.41
C TYR A 162 -14.62 -23.93 1.62
N GLU A 163 -13.39 -23.87 2.15
CA GLU A 163 -13.01 -24.58 3.39
C GLU A 163 -13.84 -24.11 4.59
N LEU A 164 -14.09 -22.81 4.73
CA LEU A 164 -14.93 -22.26 5.80
C LEU A 164 -16.37 -22.74 5.67
N LEU A 165 -16.92 -22.76 4.46
CA LEU A 165 -18.26 -23.29 4.20
C LEU A 165 -18.36 -24.79 4.51
N GLN A 166 -17.36 -25.59 4.12
CA GLN A 166 -17.33 -27.02 4.48
C GLN A 166 -17.24 -27.23 5.99
N LYS A 167 -16.43 -26.44 6.70
CA LYS A 167 -16.34 -26.51 8.17
C LYS A 167 -17.63 -26.08 8.83
N ALA A 168 -18.30 -25.05 8.30
CA ALA A 168 -19.61 -24.61 8.79
C ALA A 168 -20.70 -25.65 8.55
N ALA A 169 -20.72 -26.29 7.36
CA ALA A 169 -21.67 -27.34 7.03
C ALA A 169 -21.47 -28.64 7.85
N ALA A 170 -20.24 -28.90 8.28
CA ALA A 170 -19.94 -30.07 9.13
C ALA A 170 -20.29 -29.85 10.62
N ARG A 171 -20.60 -28.64 11.03
CA ARG A 171 -21.02 -28.30 12.39
C ARG A 171 -22.53 -28.56 12.55
N THR A 172 -22.88 -29.41 13.50
CA THR A 172 -24.27 -29.76 13.83
C THR A 172 -24.90 -28.84 14.86
N ASP A 173 -24.09 -27.94 15.47
CA ASP A 173 -24.52 -27.02 16.54
C ASP A 173 -25.12 -25.68 16.02
N GLY A 174 -25.06 -25.44 14.71
CA GLY A 174 -25.58 -24.22 14.08
C GLY A 174 -24.82 -22.94 14.47
N LEU A 175 -23.66 -23.06 15.13
CA LEU A 175 -22.82 -21.94 15.56
C LEU A 175 -21.67 -21.73 14.58
N SER A 176 -21.52 -20.52 14.07
CA SER A 176 -20.36 -20.12 13.24
C SER A 176 -19.21 -19.58 14.09
N GLY A 177 -19.51 -19.10 15.30
CA GLY A 177 -18.56 -18.50 16.24
C GLY A 177 -18.38 -19.30 17.54
N LEU A 178 -17.80 -18.61 18.55
CA LEU A 178 -17.62 -19.11 19.89
C LEU A 178 -18.97 -19.08 20.64
N SER A 179 -19.37 -20.21 21.25
CA SER A 179 -20.59 -20.25 22.07
C SER A 179 -20.48 -19.33 23.26
N THR A 180 -21.55 -18.64 23.59
CA THR A 180 -21.68 -17.76 24.76
C THR A 180 -22.09 -18.56 26.01
N GLY A 181 -22.49 -19.83 25.88
CA GLY A 181 -23.08 -20.64 26.94
C GLY A 181 -24.55 -20.33 27.21
N PHE A 182 -25.18 -19.44 26.44
CA PHE A 182 -26.60 -19.12 26.53
C PHE A 182 -27.29 -19.43 25.20
N ASP A 183 -28.07 -20.52 25.13
CA ASP A 183 -28.70 -21.01 23.91
C ASP A 183 -29.50 -19.97 23.13
N LYS A 184 -30.23 -19.09 23.85
CA LYS A 184 -31.02 -18.03 23.20
C LYS A 184 -30.12 -16.98 22.55
N LEU A 185 -29.03 -16.62 23.20
CA LEU A 185 -28.07 -15.65 22.69
C LEU A 185 -27.32 -16.26 21.49
N ASP A 186 -26.90 -17.50 21.61
CA ASP A 186 -26.21 -18.23 20.55
C ASP A 186 -27.09 -18.39 19.29
N ARG A 187 -28.39 -18.64 19.45
CA ARG A 187 -29.35 -18.66 18.31
C ARG A 187 -29.52 -17.31 17.63
N MET A 188 -29.41 -16.21 18.38
CA MET A 188 -29.56 -14.85 17.84
C MET A 188 -28.29 -14.35 17.14
N THR A 189 -27.12 -14.73 17.64
CA THR A 189 -25.81 -14.20 17.19
C THR A 189 -25.02 -15.20 16.36
N SER A 190 -25.43 -16.47 16.30
CA SER A 190 -24.65 -17.59 15.76
C SER A 190 -23.29 -17.78 16.45
N GLY A 191 -23.23 -17.38 17.74
CA GLY A 191 -21.98 -17.31 18.49
C GLY A 191 -21.16 -16.05 18.20
N TRP A 192 -20.12 -15.82 18.97
CA TRP A 192 -19.25 -14.65 18.81
C TRP A 192 -18.16 -14.91 17.80
N GLN A 193 -18.03 -14.00 16.82
CA GLN A 193 -17.06 -14.13 15.75
C GLN A 193 -15.70 -13.60 16.16
N ASN A 194 -14.64 -14.15 15.58
CA ASN A 194 -13.30 -13.60 15.75
C ASN A 194 -13.27 -12.17 15.22
N SER A 195 -12.58 -11.28 15.92
CA SER A 195 -12.44 -9.85 15.62
C SER A 195 -13.66 -8.97 15.94
N ASP A 196 -14.74 -9.51 16.52
CA ASP A 196 -15.86 -8.69 16.98
C ASP A 196 -15.53 -7.94 18.27
N LEU A 197 -15.91 -6.68 18.32
CA LEU A 197 -15.95 -5.90 19.57
C LEU A 197 -17.32 -6.03 20.22
N ILE A 198 -17.41 -6.75 21.34
CA ILE A 198 -18.66 -6.98 22.04
C ILE A 198 -18.76 -6.07 23.26
N ILE A 199 -19.79 -5.21 23.26
CA ILE A 199 -20.01 -4.26 24.36
C ILE A 199 -21.25 -4.71 25.15
N ILE A 200 -21.06 -4.99 26.44
CA ILE A 200 -22.12 -5.35 27.38
C ILE A 200 -22.36 -4.19 28.34
N ALA A 201 -23.51 -3.56 28.24
CA ALA A 201 -23.91 -2.45 29.08
C ALA A 201 -25.10 -2.82 29.99
N ALA A 202 -25.05 -2.42 31.22
CA ALA A 202 -26.14 -2.60 32.18
C ALA A 202 -26.13 -1.48 33.23
N ARG A 203 -27.29 -1.21 33.86
CA ARG A 203 -27.34 -0.30 34.99
C ARG A 203 -26.55 -0.83 36.18
N PRO A 204 -26.06 0.03 37.09
CA PRO A 204 -25.40 -0.44 38.31
C PRO A 204 -26.23 -1.49 39.06
N ALA A 205 -25.58 -2.47 39.64
CA ALA A 205 -26.18 -3.58 40.37
C ALA A 205 -27.04 -4.58 39.58
N MET A 206 -27.07 -4.52 38.25
CA MET A 206 -27.85 -5.45 37.39
C MET A 206 -27.11 -6.76 37.07
N GLY A 207 -26.01 -7.07 37.72
CA GLY A 207 -25.31 -8.34 37.55
C GLY A 207 -24.40 -8.45 36.31
N LYS A 208 -23.96 -7.31 35.70
CA LYS A 208 -23.10 -7.29 34.53
C LYS A 208 -21.88 -8.21 34.66
N THR A 209 -21.15 -8.09 35.78
CA THR A 209 -19.96 -8.90 36.04
C THR A 209 -20.29 -10.37 36.22
N ALA A 210 -21.39 -10.71 36.88
CA ALA A 210 -21.85 -12.08 37.04
C ALA A 210 -22.20 -12.74 35.68
N PHE A 211 -22.84 -11.96 34.81
CA PHE A 211 -23.15 -12.40 33.44
C PHE A 211 -21.87 -12.71 32.63
N ILE A 212 -20.89 -11.82 32.67
CA ILE A 212 -19.60 -12.01 31.97
C ILE A 212 -18.89 -13.27 32.51
N ILE A 213 -18.83 -13.45 33.82
CA ILE A 213 -18.19 -14.61 34.44
C ILE A 213 -18.92 -15.91 34.06
N SER A 214 -20.27 -15.88 33.93
CA SER A 214 -21.04 -17.04 33.52
C SER A 214 -20.78 -17.45 32.07
N MET A 215 -20.37 -16.51 31.21
CA MET A 215 -20.00 -16.78 29.82
C MET A 215 -18.59 -17.32 29.67
N MET A 216 -17.71 -17.12 30.65
CA MET A 216 -16.31 -17.60 30.64
C MET A 216 -16.18 -19.05 31.13
N LYS A 217 -17.27 -19.71 31.51
CA LYS A 217 -17.32 -21.05 32.06
C LYS A 217 -17.60 -22.09 31.00
#